data_3f24a56f1da254f75ace8e906db093fe
#
_entry.id   3f24a56f1da254f75ace8e906db093fe
#
_cell.length_a   1.000
_cell.length_b   1.000
_cell.length_c   1.000
_cell.angle_alpha   90.00
_cell.angle_beta   90.00
_cell.angle_gamma   90.00
#
_symmetry.space_group_name_H-M   'P 1'
#
loop_
_entity.id
_entity.type
_entity.pdbx_description
1 polymer ?
#
loop_
_entity_poly.entity_id
_entity_poly.type
_entity_poly.pdbx_seq_one_letter_code
_entity_poly.pdbx_strand_id
1 'polypeptide(L)'
;VSQLLYGDCFKIIGKKKEWYHISTLLDDYTGWIDHKQAQQITKEEAEDIGVQSTAYTTQLIDYIETQNNQLTTLVIGSNISGASLLNQSYSGPTISGKSKKEKLLETASLYLYAPYLWGGKTPMGIDCSGLTQMIYRINGYQIPRDASQQAELGNTLSFIDESEPGDLAFFDNDEGKIIHVGLLLENNYILHAHGKVRIDRIDQTGIYNLDTQQHSHTLRIIKKII
;
A
#
# COMPACT_ATOMS: atom_id res chain seq x y z
N VAL A 1 1.78 -12.06 5.67
CA VAL A 1 2.91 -11.24 6.13
C VAL A 1 2.70 -9.82 5.64
N SER A 2 3.01 -8.81 6.50
CA SER A 2 2.89 -7.38 6.15
C SER A 2 3.88 -6.54 6.95
N GLN A 3 3.94 -5.24 6.66
CA GLN A 3 4.69 -4.24 7.42
C GLN A 3 3.73 -3.19 7.98
N LEU A 4 4.05 -2.67 9.16
CA LEU A 4 3.49 -1.42 9.68
C LEU A 4 4.46 -0.28 9.34
N LEU A 5 3.88 0.85 8.99
CA LEU A 5 4.63 2.09 8.84
C LEU A 5 4.46 2.96 10.09
N TYR A 6 5.31 3.97 10.24
CA TYR A 6 5.16 4.95 11.29
C TYR A 6 3.74 5.53 11.31
N GLY A 7 3.14 5.59 12.49
CA GLY A 7 1.80 6.13 12.73
C GLY A 7 0.63 5.19 12.37
N ASP A 8 0.91 3.94 11.95
CA ASP A 8 -0.14 2.94 11.77
C ASP A 8 -0.75 2.57 13.12
N CYS A 9 -2.06 2.77 13.25
CA CYS A 9 -2.81 2.44 14.46
C CYS A 9 -3.35 0.99 14.39
N PHE A 10 -3.39 0.35 15.56
CA PHE A 10 -3.87 -1.02 15.69
C PHE A 10 -4.46 -1.30 17.09
N LYS A 11 -5.27 -2.33 17.18
CA LYS A 11 -5.75 -2.90 18.44
C LYS A 11 -4.87 -4.07 18.86
N ILE A 12 -4.55 -4.16 20.15
CA ILE A 12 -3.92 -5.36 20.71
C ILE A 12 -5.03 -6.36 21.02
N ILE A 13 -5.03 -7.50 20.32
CA ILE A 13 -6.00 -8.59 20.46
C ILE A 13 -5.43 -9.78 21.22
N GLY A 14 -4.11 -9.80 21.49
CA GLY A 14 -3.45 -10.81 22.28
C GLY A 14 -2.01 -10.43 22.63
N LYS A 15 -1.42 -11.15 23.62
CA LYS A 15 -0.03 -10.94 24.04
C LYS A 15 0.65 -12.29 24.26
N LYS A 16 1.91 -12.41 23.84
CA LYS A 16 2.74 -13.59 24.09
C LYS A 16 4.17 -13.15 24.32
N LYS A 17 4.64 -13.20 25.59
CA LYS A 17 5.96 -12.67 25.97
C LYS A 17 6.13 -11.22 25.51
N GLU A 18 7.17 -10.95 24.71
CA GLU A 18 7.51 -9.65 24.15
C GLU A 18 6.72 -9.28 22.87
N TRP A 19 5.73 -10.09 22.47
CA TRP A 19 4.99 -9.93 21.25
C TRP A 19 3.54 -9.54 21.50
N TYR A 20 3.05 -8.56 20.73
CA TYR A 20 1.63 -8.22 20.63
C TYR A 20 1.02 -8.86 19.39
N HIS A 21 -0.08 -9.58 19.56
CA HIS A 21 -0.98 -9.94 18.47
C HIS A 21 -1.90 -8.76 18.23
N ILE A 22 -1.90 -8.24 17.03
CA ILE A 22 -2.58 -6.99 16.69
C ILE A 22 -3.57 -7.18 15.55
N SER A 23 -4.53 -6.25 15.46
CA SER A 23 -5.38 -6.01 14.30
C SER A 23 -5.24 -4.54 13.92
N THR A 24 -4.82 -4.27 12.69
CA THR A 24 -4.66 -2.90 12.17
C THR A 24 -6.02 -2.20 12.05
N LEU A 25 -6.06 -0.88 12.26
CA LEU A 25 -7.30 -0.10 12.06
C LEU A 25 -7.55 0.24 10.59
N LEU A 26 -6.53 0.10 9.75
CA LEU A 26 -6.61 0.46 8.34
C LEU A 26 -7.39 -0.60 7.52
N ASP A 27 -7.09 -1.88 7.74
CA ASP A 27 -7.51 -2.99 6.87
C ASP A 27 -7.80 -4.28 7.64
N ASP A 28 -7.95 -4.20 8.98
CA ASP A 28 -8.19 -5.32 9.90
C ASP A 28 -7.17 -6.47 9.78
N TYR A 29 -6.00 -6.19 9.18
CA TYR A 29 -4.94 -7.18 9.03
C TYR A 29 -4.40 -7.61 10.38
N THR A 30 -4.29 -8.91 10.62
CA THR A 30 -3.79 -9.43 11.90
C THR A 30 -2.36 -9.96 11.79
N GLY A 31 -1.58 -9.76 12.84
CA GLY A 31 -0.19 -10.19 12.88
C GLY A 31 0.46 -10.00 14.24
N TRP A 32 1.73 -10.36 14.34
CA TRP A 32 2.52 -10.22 15.55
C TRP A 32 3.60 -9.16 15.37
N ILE A 33 3.74 -8.24 16.35
CA ILE A 33 4.81 -7.24 16.39
C ILE A 33 5.55 -7.30 17.74
N ASP A 34 6.80 -6.86 17.74
CA ASP A 34 7.53 -6.63 19.00
C ASP A 34 6.90 -5.44 19.74
N HIS A 35 6.60 -5.62 21.04
CA HIS A 35 5.95 -4.58 21.84
C HIS A 35 6.77 -3.28 21.94
N LYS A 36 8.10 -3.35 21.75
CA LYS A 36 8.99 -2.18 21.74
C LYS A 36 8.78 -1.24 20.55
N GLN A 37 8.12 -1.73 19.50
CA GLN A 37 7.80 -0.94 18.29
C GLN A 37 6.45 -0.22 18.40
N ALA A 38 5.78 -0.33 19.56
CA ALA A 38 4.45 0.20 19.78
C ALA A 38 4.42 1.23 20.91
N GLN A 39 3.69 2.32 20.67
CA GLN A 39 3.32 3.27 21.71
C GLN A 39 1.83 3.10 22.03
N GLN A 40 1.51 2.90 23.30
CA GLN A 40 0.12 2.82 23.74
C GLN A 40 -0.50 4.21 23.78
N ILE A 41 -1.68 4.32 23.20
CA ILE A 41 -2.54 5.52 23.21
C ILE A 41 -3.94 5.11 23.67
N THR A 42 -4.79 6.07 24.03
CA THR A 42 -6.18 5.81 24.40
C THR A 42 -7.03 5.53 23.15
N LYS A 43 -8.24 5.03 23.36
CA LYS A 43 -9.19 4.80 22.28
C LYS A 43 -9.62 6.11 21.62
N GLU A 44 -9.85 7.13 22.43
CA GLU A 44 -10.22 8.49 22.00
C GLU A 44 -9.13 9.10 21.13
N GLU A 45 -7.86 9.02 21.55
CA GLU A 45 -6.72 9.47 20.74
C GLU A 45 -6.59 8.71 19.41
N ALA A 46 -6.86 7.39 19.42
CA ALA A 46 -6.83 6.59 18.18
C ALA A 46 -7.97 6.96 17.23
N GLU A 47 -9.16 7.26 17.76
CA GLU A 47 -10.31 7.72 16.98
C GLU A 47 -10.04 9.11 16.38
N ASP A 48 -9.45 10.02 17.14
CA ASP A 48 -9.07 11.36 16.67
C ASP A 48 -8.05 11.31 15.52
N ILE A 49 -7.04 10.42 15.59
CA ILE A 49 -6.09 10.18 14.49
C ILE A 49 -6.80 9.65 13.24
N GLY A 50 -7.83 8.82 13.41
CA GLY A 50 -8.57 8.19 12.30
C GLY A 50 -9.66 9.09 11.68
N VAL A 51 -10.23 10.02 12.45
CA VAL A 51 -11.36 10.89 12.02
C VAL A 51 -10.86 12.20 11.41
N GLN A 52 -9.76 12.76 11.93
CA GLN A 52 -9.13 13.91 11.31
C GLN A 52 -8.44 13.46 10.03
N SER A 53 -8.55 14.25 8.97
CA SER A 53 -7.95 13.95 7.66
C SER A 53 -6.54 13.39 7.82
N THR A 54 -6.40 12.09 7.64
CA THR A 54 -5.12 11.39 7.79
C THR A 54 -4.09 12.04 6.87
N ALA A 55 -2.97 12.50 7.46
CA ALA A 55 -1.88 13.13 6.73
C ALA A 55 -0.75 12.11 6.51
N TYR A 56 -0.44 11.85 5.26
CA TYR A 56 0.64 10.94 4.87
C TYR A 56 1.84 11.71 4.35
N THR A 57 3.05 11.22 4.65
CA THR A 57 4.29 11.71 4.06
C THR A 57 4.34 11.40 2.57
N THR A 58 4.94 12.29 1.76
CA THR A 58 5.02 12.15 0.29
C THR A 58 6.43 11.96 -0.24
N GLN A 59 7.47 12.12 0.59
CA GLN A 59 8.86 11.86 0.24
C GLN A 59 9.18 10.36 0.42
N LEU A 60 9.96 9.77 -0.49
CA LEU A 60 10.40 8.37 -0.41
C LEU A 60 11.04 8.06 0.94
N ILE A 61 11.89 8.96 1.41
CA ILE A 61 12.54 8.93 2.73
C ILE A 61 12.50 10.35 3.28
N ASP A 62 12.14 10.46 4.56
CA ASP A 62 12.11 11.71 5.31
C ASP A 62 12.38 11.42 6.80
N TYR A 63 12.30 12.45 7.64
CA TYR A 63 12.59 12.34 9.07
C TYR A 63 11.54 13.07 9.89
N ILE A 64 11.22 12.49 11.04
CA ILE A 64 10.45 13.15 12.10
C ILE A 64 11.36 13.42 13.29
N GLU A 65 11.23 14.58 13.87
CA GLU A 65 12.02 15.02 15.02
C GLU A 65 11.35 14.64 16.32
N THR A 66 12.07 14.00 17.24
CA THR A 66 11.62 13.67 18.58
C THR A 66 11.90 14.82 19.57
N GLN A 67 11.31 14.78 20.77
CA GLN A 67 11.56 15.75 21.84
C GLN A 67 13.03 15.97 22.18
N ASN A 68 13.89 14.98 21.96
CA ASN A 68 15.31 15.01 22.27
C ASN A 68 16.16 15.45 21.05
N ASN A 69 15.55 16.09 20.06
CA ASN A 69 16.19 16.49 18.80
C ASN A 69 16.82 15.31 18.05
N GLN A 70 16.27 14.10 18.24
CA GLN A 70 16.68 12.92 17.50
C GLN A 70 15.79 12.76 16.27
N LEU A 71 16.39 12.33 15.16
CA LEU A 71 15.66 12.08 13.93
C LEU A 71 15.29 10.59 13.82
N THR A 72 14.01 10.32 13.57
CA THR A 72 13.51 9.00 13.19
C THR A 72 13.18 8.99 11.71
N THR A 73 13.69 8.00 10.98
CA THR A 73 13.44 7.86 9.55
C THR A 73 11.98 7.52 9.28
N LEU A 74 11.38 8.24 8.35
CA LEU A 74 10.07 7.97 7.78
C LEU A 74 10.21 7.50 6.33
N VAL A 75 9.23 6.76 5.86
CA VAL A 75 9.07 6.43 4.45
C VAL A 75 7.77 7.00 3.92
N ILE A 76 7.64 7.13 2.62
CA ILE A 76 6.41 7.55 1.95
C ILE A 76 5.19 6.78 2.46
N GLY A 77 4.09 7.48 2.71
CA GLY A 77 2.86 6.90 3.25
C GLY A 77 2.87 6.65 4.76
N SER A 78 3.90 7.10 5.50
CA SER A 78 3.85 7.17 6.96
C SER A 78 2.75 8.15 7.39
N ASN A 79 1.96 7.74 8.38
CA ASN A 79 0.88 8.57 8.93
C ASN A 79 1.42 9.47 10.05
N ILE A 80 1.43 10.78 9.82
CA ILE A 80 1.95 11.74 10.80
C ILE A 80 0.87 12.41 11.64
N SER A 81 -0.41 12.03 11.48
CA SER A 81 -1.54 12.67 12.19
C SER A 81 -1.43 12.55 13.71
N GLY A 82 -0.81 11.48 14.21
CA GLY A 82 -0.56 11.26 15.64
C GLY A 82 0.79 11.75 16.16
N ALA A 83 1.60 12.43 15.35
CA ALA A 83 2.96 12.82 15.74
C ALA A 83 3.00 13.69 17.01
N SER A 84 2.07 14.63 17.15
CA SER A 84 1.96 15.51 18.33
C SER A 84 1.67 14.75 19.62
N LEU A 85 0.90 13.65 19.58
CA LEU A 85 0.64 12.78 20.73
C LEU A 85 1.93 12.11 21.25
N LEU A 86 2.88 11.89 20.34
CA LEU A 86 4.18 11.32 20.65
C LEU A 86 5.23 12.40 20.97
N ASN A 87 4.81 13.66 21.09
CA ASN A 87 5.69 14.82 21.24
C ASN A 87 6.78 14.86 20.13
N GLN A 88 6.38 14.59 18.90
CA GLN A 88 7.23 14.61 17.74
C GLN A 88 6.72 15.65 16.75
N SER A 89 7.63 16.24 15.97
CA SER A 89 7.31 17.26 14.99
C SER A 89 7.78 16.84 13.59
N TYR A 90 6.91 17.08 12.61
CA TYR A 90 7.19 16.84 11.21
C TYR A 90 6.95 18.11 10.40
N SER A 91 7.93 18.53 9.61
CA SER A 91 7.90 19.76 8.79
C SER A 91 7.95 19.48 7.28
N GLY A 92 8.01 18.21 6.88
CA GLY A 92 8.06 17.81 5.48
C GLY A 92 6.70 17.90 4.77
N PRO A 93 6.66 17.62 3.46
CA PRO A 93 5.44 17.69 2.67
C PRO A 93 4.49 16.53 3.00
N THR A 94 3.20 16.84 3.03
CA THR A 94 2.14 15.86 3.31
C THR A 94 1.02 15.93 2.28
N ILE A 95 0.26 14.84 2.21
CA ILE A 95 -0.98 14.76 1.48
C ILE A 95 -2.10 14.26 2.42
N SER A 96 -3.31 14.79 2.27
CA SER A 96 -4.48 14.38 3.04
C SER A 96 -5.74 14.42 2.18
N GLY A 97 -6.76 13.67 2.62
CA GLY A 97 -8.02 13.56 1.88
C GLY A 97 -7.89 12.72 0.60
N LYS A 98 -8.99 12.66 -0.16
CA LYS A 98 -9.05 11.90 -1.41
C LYS A 98 -8.53 12.71 -2.59
N SER A 99 -7.52 12.18 -3.25
CA SER A 99 -6.97 12.73 -4.50
C SER A 99 -7.81 12.33 -5.71
N LYS A 100 -7.61 13.02 -6.83
CA LYS A 100 -8.13 12.56 -8.13
C LYS A 100 -7.38 11.31 -8.60
N LYS A 101 -8.03 10.52 -9.44
CA LYS A 101 -7.51 9.22 -9.94
C LYS A 101 -6.12 9.34 -10.60
N GLU A 102 -5.87 10.43 -11.31
CA GLU A 102 -4.60 10.68 -12.00
C GLU A 102 -3.40 10.72 -11.03
N LYS A 103 -3.63 11.14 -9.77
CA LYS A 103 -2.58 11.16 -8.74
C LYS A 103 -2.09 9.76 -8.32
N LEU A 104 -2.88 8.71 -8.55
CA LEU A 104 -2.44 7.34 -8.34
C LEU A 104 -1.19 7.01 -9.18
N LEU A 105 -1.16 7.49 -10.43
CA LEU A 105 -0.05 7.22 -11.37
C LEU A 105 1.22 7.97 -10.95
N GLU A 106 1.08 9.22 -10.49
CA GLU A 106 2.19 9.98 -9.95
C GLU A 106 2.80 9.28 -8.74
N THR A 107 1.95 8.82 -7.80
CA THR A 107 2.39 8.07 -6.61
C THR A 107 3.04 6.74 -7.01
N ALA A 108 2.45 6.03 -7.98
CA ALA A 108 2.96 4.76 -8.49
C ALA A 108 4.38 4.88 -9.06
N SER A 109 4.65 5.98 -9.78
CA SER A 109 5.95 6.24 -10.40
C SER A 109 7.09 6.37 -9.37
N LEU A 110 6.80 6.82 -8.15
CA LEU A 110 7.78 6.95 -7.07
C LEU A 110 8.33 5.59 -6.60
N TYR A 111 7.58 4.51 -6.78
CA TYR A 111 8.01 3.15 -6.42
C TYR A 111 8.75 2.43 -7.54
N LEU A 112 8.88 3.02 -8.73
CA LEU A 112 9.52 2.37 -9.86
C LEU A 112 10.93 1.90 -9.50
N TYR A 113 11.26 0.66 -9.84
CA TYR A 113 12.49 -0.07 -9.51
C TYR A 113 12.69 -0.43 -8.03
N ALA A 114 11.76 -0.14 -7.14
CA ALA A 114 11.81 -0.68 -5.78
C ALA A 114 11.92 -2.21 -5.83
N PRO A 115 12.80 -2.85 -5.02
CA PRO A 115 12.98 -4.29 -5.05
C PRO A 115 11.72 -5.01 -4.54
N TYR A 116 11.47 -6.21 -5.06
CA TYR A 116 10.40 -7.06 -4.54
C TYR A 116 10.76 -7.60 -3.16
N LEU A 117 9.82 -7.47 -2.22
CA LEU A 117 9.91 -8.07 -0.90
C LEU A 117 8.54 -8.58 -0.49
N TRP A 118 8.39 -9.89 -0.30
CA TRP A 118 7.15 -10.50 0.19
C TRP A 118 6.72 -9.89 1.53
N GLY A 119 5.52 -9.33 1.60
CA GLY A 119 5.00 -8.61 2.76
C GLY A 119 5.42 -7.13 2.84
N GLY A 120 6.29 -6.66 1.95
CA GLY A 120 6.82 -5.30 1.95
C GLY A 120 5.79 -4.24 1.58
N LYS A 121 5.97 -3.02 2.15
CA LYS A 121 5.14 -1.83 1.90
C LYS A 121 5.98 -0.56 1.72
N THR A 122 7.29 -0.69 1.52
CA THR A 122 8.21 0.47 1.48
C THR A 122 8.98 0.53 0.16
N PRO A 123 9.56 1.69 -0.18
CA PRO A 123 10.45 1.80 -1.35
C PRO A 123 11.70 0.91 -1.28
N MET A 124 12.09 0.42 -0.08
CA MET A 124 13.22 -0.49 0.13
C MET A 124 12.83 -1.95 -0.12
N GLY A 125 11.55 -2.25 -0.25
CA GLY A 125 11.02 -3.57 -0.54
C GLY A 125 9.51 -3.57 -0.47
N ILE A 126 8.87 -4.04 -1.56
CA ILE A 126 7.41 -4.00 -1.71
C ILE A 126 6.91 -5.20 -2.50
N ASP A 127 5.76 -5.78 -2.12
CA ASP A 127 5.10 -6.80 -2.94
C ASP A 127 3.97 -6.20 -3.80
N CYS A 128 3.33 -7.02 -4.62
CA CYS A 128 2.35 -6.58 -5.59
C CYS A 128 1.12 -5.90 -4.94
N SER A 129 0.52 -6.52 -3.93
CA SER A 129 -0.65 -5.98 -3.24
C SER A 129 -0.29 -4.87 -2.24
N GLY A 130 0.92 -4.91 -1.67
CA GLY A 130 1.48 -3.81 -0.88
C GLY A 130 1.67 -2.55 -1.73
N LEU A 131 2.14 -2.70 -2.98
CA LEU A 131 2.30 -1.60 -3.92
C LEU A 131 0.95 -0.92 -4.23
N THR A 132 -0.05 -1.69 -4.65
CA THR A 132 -1.39 -1.15 -4.92
C THR A 132 -2.02 -0.55 -3.67
N GLN A 133 -1.89 -1.22 -2.50
CA GLN A 133 -2.38 -0.70 -1.23
C GLN A 133 -1.74 0.66 -0.90
N MET A 134 -0.43 0.81 -1.04
CA MET A 134 0.27 2.06 -0.72
C MET A 134 -0.09 3.19 -1.70
N ILE A 135 -0.22 2.89 -2.99
CA ILE A 135 -0.65 3.87 -3.99
C ILE A 135 -2.03 4.43 -3.64
N TYR A 136 -2.99 3.55 -3.34
CA TYR A 136 -4.35 3.96 -2.97
C TYR A 136 -4.38 4.69 -1.62
N ARG A 137 -3.70 4.15 -0.60
CA ARG A 137 -3.63 4.74 0.76
C ARG A 137 -3.13 6.18 0.75
N ILE A 138 -2.01 6.46 0.10
CA ILE A 138 -1.41 7.80 0.02
C ILE A 138 -2.39 8.79 -0.63
N ASN A 139 -3.21 8.31 -1.55
CA ASN A 139 -4.22 9.10 -2.24
C ASN A 139 -5.59 9.12 -1.53
N GLY A 140 -5.67 8.65 -0.27
CA GLY A 140 -6.86 8.73 0.58
C GLY A 140 -7.91 7.67 0.33
N TYR A 141 -7.54 6.56 -0.32
CA TYR A 141 -8.42 5.40 -0.55
C TYR A 141 -7.92 4.19 0.24
N GLN A 142 -8.83 3.49 0.88
CA GLN A 142 -8.50 2.29 1.65
C GLN A 142 -8.84 1.04 0.84
N ILE A 143 -7.87 0.16 0.67
CA ILE A 143 -8.05 -1.17 0.09
C ILE A 143 -7.35 -2.21 0.98
N PRO A 144 -7.82 -3.47 1.00
CA PRO A 144 -7.23 -4.53 1.83
C PRO A 144 -5.77 -4.82 1.48
N ARG A 145 -5.09 -5.55 2.39
CA ARG A 145 -3.69 -5.91 2.22
C ARG A 145 -3.46 -6.96 1.14
N ASP A 146 -4.30 -7.98 1.07
CA ASP A 146 -4.08 -9.14 0.20
C ASP A 146 -4.74 -8.95 -1.17
N ALA A 147 -4.07 -9.37 -2.25
CA ALA A 147 -4.55 -9.22 -3.62
C ALA A 147 -5.93 -9.88 -3.83
N SER A 148 -6.18 -11.04 -3.23
CA SER A 148 -7.47 -11.74 -3.31
C SER A 148 -8.62 -10.90 -2.73
N GLN A 149 -8.39 -10.20 -1.62
CA GLN A 149 -9.39 -9.31 -1.02
C GLN A 149 -9.56 -8.02 -1.84
N GLN A 150 -8.48 -7.48 -2.40
CA GLN A 150 -8.55 -6.32 -3.31
C GLN A 150 -9.40 -6.64 -4.55
N ALA A 151 -9.32 -7.87 -5.07
CA ALA A 151 -10.11 -8.33 -6.22
C ALA A 151 -11.63 -8.40 -5.96
N GLU A 152 -12.05 -8.37 -4.69
CA GLU A 152 -13.47 -8.33 -4.31
C GLU A 152 -14.08 -6.92 -4.37
N LEU A 153 -13.22 -5.89 -4.45
CA LEU A 153 -13.67 -4.49 -4.46
C LEU A 153 -14.10 -4.02 -5.84
N GLY A 154 -14.86 -2.90 -5.83
CA GLY A 154 -15.21 -2.14 -7.02
C GLY A 154 -16.02 -2.89 -8.07
N ASN A 155 -16.07 -2.32 -9.27
CA ASN A 155 -16.83 -2.84 -10.40
C ASN A 155 -15.93 -3.68 -11.30
N THR A 156 -16.43 -4.84 -11.74
CA THR A 156 -15.75 -5.69 -12.71
C THR A 156 -15.87 -5.11 -14.11
N LEU A 157 -14.76 -5.08 -14.83
CA LEU A 157 -14.70 -4.74 -16.26
C LEU A 157 -14.51 -6.03 -17.07
N SER A 158 -15.22 -6.15 -18.20
CA SER A 158 -15.19 -7.34 -19.04
C SER A 158 -14.00 -7.34 -19.98
N PHE A 159 -13.58 -6.17 -20.44
CA PHE A 159 -12.51 -6.01 -21.42
C PHE A 159 -11.48 -4.97 -20.95
N ILE A 160 -10.23 -5.17 -21.36
CA ILE A 160 -9.15 -4.23 -21.05
C ILE A 160 -9.40 -2.83 -21.63
N ASP A 161 -10.08 -2.76 -22.78
CA ASP A 161 -10.42 -1.50 -23.44
C ASP A 161 -11.44 -0.64 -22.65
N GLU A 162 -12.13 -1.23 -21.68
CA GLU A 162 -13.03 -0.53 -20.74
C GLU A 162 -12.28 0.08 -19.55
N SER A 163 -11.03 -0.32 -19.37
CA SER A 163 -10.24 0.12 -18.22
C SER A 163 -9.61 1.50 -18.43
N GLU A 164 -9.42 2.18 -17.32
CA GLU A 164 -8.76 3.48 -17.26
C GLU A 164 -7.47 3.37 -16.45
N PRO A 165 -6.49 4.25 -16.69
CA PRO A 165 -5.31 4.34 -15.82
C PRO A 165 -5.71 4.50 -14.35
N GLY A 166 -5.09 3.71 -13.49
CA GLY A 166 -5.42 3.65 -12.07
C GLY A 166 -6.37 2.51 -11.69
N ASP A 167 -6.99 1.79 -12.64
CA ASP A 167 -7.72 0.56 -12.36
C ASP A 167 -6.75 -0.58 -11.99
N LEU A 168 -7.26 -1.65 -11.38
CA LEU A 168 -6.46 -2.79 -10.95
C LEU A 168 -6.73 -4.02 -11.82
N ALA A 169 -5.67 -4.68 -12.27
CA ALA A 169 -5.73 -5.98 -12.91
C ALA A 169 -5.21 -7.07 -11.95
N PHE A 170 -5.94 -8.18 -11.88
CA PHE A 170 -5.66 -9.30 -10.99
C PHE A 170 -5.40 -10.57 -11.80
N PHE A 171 -4.46 -11.36 -11.30
CA PHE A 171 -3.94 -12.54 -12.00
C PHE A 171 -4.04 -13.75 -11.09
N ASP A 172 -4.40 -14.90 -11.66
CA ASP A 172 -4.57 -16.12 -10.92
C ASP A 172 -3.50 -17.18 -11.27
N ASN A 173 -3.49 -18.23 -10.46
CA ASN A 173 -2.76 -19.46 -10.76
C ASN A 173 -3.69 -20.50 -11.41
N ASP A 174 -3.14 -21.67 -11.74
CA ASP A 174 -3.87 -22.77 -12.38
C ASP A 174 -5.06 -23.29 -11.55
N GLU A 175 -5.10 -22.97 -10.24
CA GLU A 175 -6.21 -23.29 -9.34
C GLU A 175 -7.30 -22.20 -9.31
N GLY A 176 -7.13 -21.12 -10.07
CA GLY A 176 -8.04 -19.97 -10.09
C GLY A 176 -7.94 -19.05 -8.87
N LYS A 177 -6.88 -19.17 -8.07
CA LYS A 177 -6.63 -18.29 -6.92
C LYS A 177 -5.88 -17.05 -7.36
N ILE A 178 -6.35 -15.87 -6.94
CA ILE A 178 -5.64 -14.62 -7.17
C ILE A 178 -4.30 -14.64 -6.42
N ILE A 179 -3.22 -14.48 -7.16
CA ILE A 179 -1.85 -14.50 -6.65
C ILE A 179 -1.07 -13.22 -6.96
N HIS A 180 -1.58 -12.37 -7.84
CA HIS A 180 -0.88 -11.16 -8.25
C HIS A 180 -1.85 -10.04 -8.61
N VAL A 181 -1.37 -8.79 -8.53
CA VAL A 181 -2.11 -7.58 -8.86
C VAL A 181 -1.16 -6.51 -9.41
N GLY A 182 -1.66 -5.66 -10.29
CA GLY A 182 -0.97 -4.48 -10.79
C GLY A 182 -1.92 -3.33 -11.08
N LEU A 183 -1.35 -2.12 -11.18
CA LEU A 183 -2.04 -0.89 -11.52
C LEU A 183 -1.98 -0.68 -13.04
N LEU A 184 -3.13 -0.51 -13.68
CA LEU A 184 -3.21 -0.22 -15.11
C LEU A 184 -2.74 1.22 -15.39
N LEU A 185 -1.98 1.34 -16.47
CA LEU A 185 -1.49 2.60 -17.02
C LEU A 185 -2.12 2.83 -18.40
N GLU A 186 -1.80 3.97 -19.01
CA GLU A 186 -2.21 4.24 -20.40
C GLU A 186 -1.61 3.25 -21.40
N ASN A 187 -2.24 3.12 -22.56
CA ASN A 187 -1.73 2.37 -23.72
C ASN A 187 -1.44 0.88 -23.45
N ASN A 188 -2.26 0.23 -22.62
CA ASN A 188 -2.12 -1.18 -22.27
C ASN A 188 -0.77 -1.51 -21.63
N TYR A 189 -0.33 -0.65 -20.70
CA TYR A 189 0.75 -0.93 -19.80
C TYR A 189 0.24 -1.17 -18.38
N ILE A 190 1.03 -1.89 -17.58
CA ILE A 190 0.75 -2.20 -16.19
C ILE A 190 1.99 -1.96 -15.33
N LEU A 191 1.82 -1.30 -14.18
CA LEU A 191 2.85 -1.19 -13.17
C LEU A 191 2.57 -2.22 -12.08
N HIS A 192 3.53 -3.08 -11.81
CA HIS A 192 3.42 -4.16 -10.85
C HIS A 192 4.76 -4.51 -10.21
N ALA A 193 4.73 -5.27 -9.08
CA ALA A 193 5.94 -5.72 -8.41
C ALA A 193 6.22 -7.20 -8.72
N HIS A 194 7.22 -7.46 -9.57
CA HIS A 194 7.74 -8.79 -9.92
C HIS A 194 9.26 -8.73 -10.04
N GLY A 195 9.97 -9.27 -9.06
CA GLY A 195 11.41 -9.10 -8.88
C GLY A 195 11.78 -7.68 -8.43
N LYS A 196 11.17 -6.69 -9.03
CA LYS A 196 11.17 -5.25 -8.69
C LYS A 196 9.85 -4.63 -9.15
N VAL A 197 9.58 -3.41 -8.74
CA VAL A 197 8.49 -2.63 -9.35
C VAL A 197 8.89 -2.27 -10.76
N ARG A 198 8.05 -2.64 -11.74
CA ARG A 198 8.33 -2.55 -13.17
C ARG A 198 7.09 -2.22 -13.96
N ILE A 199 7.29 -1.80 -15.20
CA ILE A 199 6.23 -1.58 -16.17
C ILE A 199 6.39 -2.62 -17.28
N ASP A 200 5.33 -3.36 -17.55
CA ASP A 200 5.23 -4.31 -18.64
C ASP A 200 3.99 -4.03 -19.50
N ARG A 201 3.82 -4.74 -20.60
CA ARG A 201 2.58 -4.69 -21.40
C ARG A 201 1.53 -5.61 -20.80
N ILE A 202 0.27 -5.28 -21.05
CA ILE A 202 -0.86 -6.13 -20.69
C ILE A 202 -1.82 -6.27 -21.86
N ASP A 203 -2.36 -7.47 -22.03
CA ASP A 203 -3.45 -7.80 -22.96
C ASP A 203 -4.47 -8.72 -22.29
N GLN A 204 -5.46 -9.21 -23.04
CA GLN A 204 -6.49 -10.12 -22.52
C GLN A 204 -5.93 -11.48 -22.05
N THR A 205 -4.73 -11.86 -22.46
CA THR A 205 -4.06 -13.08 -21.97
C THR A 205 -3.42 -12.84 -20.61
N GLY A 206 -2.83 -11.63 -20.41
CA GLY A 206 -2.16 -11.28 -19.16
C GLY A 206 -0.97 -10.34 -19.32
N ILE A 207 -0.04 -10.39 -18.39
CA ILE A 207 1.17 -9.56 -18.43
C ILE A 207 2.19 -10.14 -19.39
N TYR A 208 2.53 -9.38 -20.43
CA TYR A 208 3.63 -9.68 -21.33
C TYR A 208 4.92 -9.03 -20.79
N ASN A 209 5.81 -9.85 -20.24
CA ASN A 209 7.08 -9.40 -19.68
C ASN A 209 8.04 -8.97 -20.78
N LEU A 210 8.46 -7.71 -20.79
CA LEU A 210 9.29 -7.12 -21.84
C LEU A 210 10.73 -7.66 -21.86
N ASP A 211 11.25 -8.13 -20.73
CA ASP A 211 12.61 -8.68 -20.65
C ASP A 211 12.69 -10.11 -21.21
N THR A 212 11.71 -10.95 -20.86
CA THR A 212 11.67 -12.36 -21.27
C THR A 212 10.92 -12.59 -22.57
N GLN A 213 10.16 -11.59 -23.04
CA GLN A 213 9.30 -11.65 -24.24
C GLN A 213 8.26 -12.78 -24.18
N GLN A 214 7.70 -13.01 -22.99
CA GLN A 214 6.69 -14.05 -22.74
C GLN A 214 5.62 -13.54 -21.77
N HIS A 215 4.42 -14.13 -21.82
CA HIS A 215 3.40 -13.91 -20.79
C HIS A 215 3.86 -14.54 -19.47
N SER A 216 3.76 -13.77 -18.40
CA SER A 216 4.24 -14.16 -17.06
C SER A 216 3.11 -14.40 -16.06
N HIS A 217 1.96 -13.76 -16.25
CA HIS A 217 0.81 -13.85 -15.34
C HIS A 217 -0.47 -13.85 -16.17
N THR A 218 -1.36 -14.82 -15.93
CA THR A 218 -2.64 -14.96 -16.62
C THR A 218 -3.66 -13.99 -16.05
N LEU A 219 -4.28 -13.16 -16.90
CA LEU A 219 -5.31 -12.20 -16.47
C LEU A 219 -6.57 -12.92 -16.03
N ARG A 220 -7.03 -12.62 -14.82
CA ARG A 220 -8.27 -13.17 -14.27
C ARG A 220 -9.42 -12.17 -14.30
N ILE A 221 -9.18 -10.93 -13.83
CA ILE A 221 -10.23 -9.93 -13.69
C ILE A 221 -9.63 -8.53 -13.62
N ILE A 222 -10.36 -7.55 -14.14
CA ILE A 222 -10.04 -6.13 -14.03
C ILE A 222 -11.10 -5.48 -13.14
N LYS A 223 -10.68 -4.57 -12.27
CA LYS A 223 -11.54 -3.87 -11.33
C LYS A 223 -11.36 -2.36 -11.39
N LYS A 224 -12.47 -1.64 -11.56
CA LYS A 224 -12.56 -0.20 -11.32
C LYS A 224 -12.90 0.01 -9.86
N ILE A 225 -11.95 0.52 -9.08
CA ILE A 225 -12.10 0.74 -7.63
C ILE A 225 -12.68 2.12 -7.34
N ILE A 226 -12.32 3.14 -8.14
CA ILE A 226 -12.73 4.55 -8.00
C ILE A 226 -13.08 5.17 -9.34
#